data_2f367f4ed7e708dfffb10a09354bc6d7
#
_entry.id   2f367f4ed7e708dfffb10a09354bc6d7
#
_cell.length_a   1.000
_cell.length_b   1.000
_cell.length_c   1.000
_cell.angle_alpha   90.00
_cell.angle_beta   90.00
_cell.angle_gamma   90.00
#
_symmetry.space_group_name_H-M   'P 1'
#
loop_
_entity.id
_entity.type
_entity.pdbx_description
1 polymer ?
#
loop_
_entity_poly.entity_id
_entity_poly.type
_entity_poly.pdbx_seq_one_letter_code
_entity_poly.pdbx_strand_id
1 'polypeptide(L)'
;MTTGRTEMLILVRHGESLYNEANLLTGHVDTKLSNTGVREAEAIGEELKEQRIRFDYAFTSPLSRCTQTTDIIIEKTFSVCDVIDVNRLKERDCGDLSGIDKTEAMIKMGERKFRAMCKSFDIPYPNGESFDDVTTRMISWVEEELLPLREKGHTLVVSHKHALRSLCLLLGIVNESEVLSYEIPTGKAIYVPWINLKKNILL
;
A
#
# COMPACT_ATOMS: atom_id res chain seq x y z
N MET A 1 10.19 18.04 29.03
CA MET A 1 8.73 17.82 28.92
C MET A 1 8.43 17.64 27.44
N THR A 2 8.31 16.41 27.01
CA THR A 2 7.94 16.08 25.63
C THR A 2 6.49 16.50 25.43
N THR A 3 6.28 17.55 24.65
CA THR A 3 4.95 17.91 24.13
C THR A 3 4.39 16.68 23.44
N GLY A 4 3.27 16.16 23.94
CA GLY A 4 2.70 14.89 23.54
C GLY A 4 2.24 14.86 22.08
N ARG A 5 3.19 14.75 21.16
CA ARG A 5 2.93 14.47 19.74
C ARG A 5 2.53 12.99 19.65
N THR A 6 1.33 12.73 19.14
CA THR A 6 0.92 11.35 18.87
C THR A 6 1.65 10.87 17.62
N GLU A 7 2.53 9.90 17.76
CA GLU A 7 3.25 9.30 16.65
C GLU A 7 2.29 8.48 15.78
N MET A 8 2.45 8.60 14.46
CA MET A 8 1.52 8.05 13.48
C MET A 8 2.25 7.11 12.51
N LEU A 9 1.60 6.00 12.21
CA LEU A 9 1.84 5.24 11.00
C LEU A 9 0.88 5.74 9.92
N ILE A 10 1.42 6.20 8.79
CA ILE A 10 0.63 6.73 7.69
C ILE A 10 0.81 5.83 6.48
N LEU A 11 -0.29 5.20 6.06
CA LEU A 11 -0.32 4.27 4.95
C LEU A 11 -0.88 5.00 3.73
N VAL A 12 -0.17 4.96 2.62
CA VAL A 12 -0.56 5.62 1.38
C VAL A 12 -0.54 4.62 0.24
N ARG A 13 -1.66 4.49 -0.47
CA ARG A 13 -1.65 3.83 -1.76
C ARG A 13 -1.06 4.80 -2.80
N HIS A 14 -0.14 4.29 -3.65
CA HIS A 14 0.42 5.09 -4.75
C HIS A 14 -0.69 5.82 -5.52
N GLY A 15 -0.39 6.99 -6.08
CA GLY A 15 -1.28 7.73 -6.96
C GLY A 15 -1.66 6.91 -8.21
N GLU A 16 -2.69 7.34 -8.94
CA GLU A 16 -3.11 6.67 -10.16
C GLU A 16 -1.91 6.44 -11.10
N SER A 17 -1.73 5.21 -11.59
CA SER A 17 -0.70 4.87 -12.56
C SER A 17 -1.26 4.88 -13.98
N LEU A 18 -0.39 4.94 -15.01
CA LEU A 18 -0.79 4.81 -16.41
C LEU A 18 -1.57 3.51 -16.68
N TYR A 19 -1.25 2.42 -15.96
CA TYR A 19 -2.01 1.17 -16.07
C TYR A 19 -3.37 1.23 -15.37
N ASN A 20 -3.49 2.00 -14.27
CA ASN A 20 -4.81 2.24 -13.66
C ASN A 20 -5.71 3.06 -14.59
N GLU A 21 -5.16 4.13 -15.18
CA GLU A 21 -5.85 4.96 -16.18
C GLU A 21 -6.33 4.14 -17.38
N ALA A 22 -5.50 3.22 -17.88
CA ALA A 22 -5.82 2.31 -18.98
C ALA A 22 -6.64 1.07 -18.57
N ASN A 23 -7.12 0.95 -17.32
CA ASN A 23 -7.87 -0.19 -16.80
C ASN A 23 -7.13 -1.54 -16.88
N LEU A 24 -5.79 -1.55 -16.87
CA LEU A 24 -4.99 -2.76 -16.97
C LEU A 24 -4.72 -3.39 -15.59
N LEU A 25 -4.61 -4.71 -15.55
CA LEU A 25 -4.09 -5.45 -14.40
C LEU A 25 -2.58 -5.21 -14.30
N THR A 26 -2.14 -4.61 -13.20
CA THR A 26 -0.77 -4.12 -13.10
C THR A 26 0.18 -5.16 -12.48
N GLY A 27 -0.18 -5.74 -11.34
CA GLY A 27 0.70 -6.64 -10.59
C GLY A 27 2.09 -6.05 -10.39
N HIS A 28 3.12 -6.81 -10.75
CA HIS A 28 4.53 -6.42 -10.67
C HIS A 28 5.06 -5.64 -11.88
N VAL A 29 4.24 -5.39 -12.91
CA VAL A 29 4.67 -4.53 -14.02
C VAL A 29 5.02 -3.15 -13.49
N ASP A 30 6.21 -2.67 -13.86
CA ASP A 30 6.64 -1.34 -13.47
C ASP A 30 6.07 -0.29 -14.41
N THR A 31 5.29 0.62 -13.85
CA THR A 31 4.59 1.70 -14.55
C THR A 31 4.62 2.97 -13.71
N LYS A 32 4.75 4.10 -14.36
CA LYS A 32 4.80 5.42 -13.73
C LYS A 32 3.40 5.90 -13.33
N LEU A 33 3.36 6.95 -12.51
CA LEU A 33 2.14 7.69 -12.24
C LEU A 33 1.58 8.32 -13.53
N SER A 34 0.25 8.42 -13.61
CA SER A 34 -0.44 9.31 -14.55
C SER A 34 -0.32 10.75 -14.08
N ASN A 35 -0.74 11.71 -14.91
CA ASN A 35 -0.83 13.12 -14.49
C ASN A 35 -1.81 13.30 -13.31
N THR A 36 -2.85 12.50 -13.23
CA THR A 36 -3.78 12.46 -12.09
C THR A 36 -3.08 11.95 -10.86
N GLY A 37 -2.32 10.84 -10.98
CA GLY A 37 -1.58 10.27 -9.85
C GLY A 37 -0.52 11.18 -9.26
N VAL A 38 0.14 12.01 -10.09
CA VAL A 38 1.06 13.06 -9.59
C VAL A 38 0.29 14.08 -8.74
N ARG A 39 -0.84 14.58 -9.25
CA ARG A 39 -1.68 15.54 -8.47
C ARG A 39 -2.23 14.94 -7.19
N GLU A 40 -2.60 13.65 -7.20
CA GLU A 40 -3.02 12.91 -6.00
C GLU A 40 -1.91 12.85 -4.96
N ALA A 41 -0.67 12.53 -5.36
CA ALA A 41 0.48 12.50 -4.47
C ALA A 41 0.82 13.90 -3.90
N GLU A 42 0.75 14.93 -4.74
CA GLU A 42 0.93 16.32 -4.31
C GLU A 42 -0.13 16.74 -3.29
N ALA A 43 -1.40 16.41 -3.51
CA ALA A 43 -2.49 16.72 -2.59
C ALA A 43 -2.31 16.05 -1.22
N ILE A 44 -1.88 14.77 -1.18
CA ILE A 44 -1.53 14.09 0.07
C ILE A 44 -0.37 14.82 0.77
N GLY A 45 0.68 15.15 0.03
CA GLY A 45 1.84 15.86 0.59
C GLY A 45 1.46 17.21 1.20
N GLU A 46 0.63 18.01 0.53
CA GLU A 46 0.15 19.28 1.07
C GLU A 46 -0.76 19.09 2.30
N GLU A 47 -1.68 18.10 2.29
CA GLU A 47 -2.50 17.77 3.46
C GLU A 47 -1.64 17.43 4.69
N LEU A 48 -0.62 16.59 4.50
CA LEU A 48 0.31 16.19 5.56
C LEU A 48 1.14 17.38 6.09
N LYS A 49 1.57 18.26 5.18
CA LYS A 49 2.29 19.49 5.52
C LYS A 49 1.42 20.45 6.35
N GLU A 50 0.15 20.64 5.98
CA GLU A 50 -0.81 21.45 6.75
C GLU A 50 -1.00 20.93 8.16
N GLN A 51 -1.00 19.60 8.32
CA GLN A 51 -1.02 18.91 9.62
C GLN A 51 0.34 18.96 10.34
N ARG A 52 1.37 19.57 9.75
CA ARG A 52 2.73 19.67 10.27
C ARG A 52 3.38 18.31 10.53
N ILE A 53 3.02 17.30 9.73
CA ILE A 53 3.61 15.97 9.80
C ILE A 53 4.92 16.00 9.03
N ARG A 54 5.98 15.51 9.68
CA ARG A 54 7.27 15.20 9.07
C ARG A 54 7.62 13.78 9.44
N PHE A 55 8.11 13.03 8.49
CA PHE A 55 8.44 11.63 8.67
C PHE A 55 9.85 11.45 9.23
N ASP A 56 9.95 10.56 10.18
CA ASP A 56 11.20 10.09 10.76
C ASP A 56 11.67 8.81 10.04
N TYR A 57 10.72 8.06 9.47
CA TYR A 57 10.93 6.81 8.72
C TYR A 57 10.03 6.76 7.49
N ALA A 58 10.55 6.25 6.37
CA ALA A 58 9.77 6.05 5.15
C ALA A 58 10.12 4.72 4.47
N PHE A 59 9.09 3.93 4.17
CA PHE A 59 9.18 2.68 3.42
C PHE A 59 8.34 2.76 2.16
N THR A 60 8.86 2.25 1.07
CA THR A 60 8.15 2.24 -0.21
C THR A 60 8.30 0.90 -0.94
N SER A 61 7.30 0.53 -1.74
CA SER A 61 7.50 -0.49 -2.75
C SER A 61 8.48 0.03 -3.82
N PRO A 62 9.41 -0.79 -4.32
CA PRO A 62 10.39 -0.35 -5.33
C PRO A 62 9.78 -0.08 -6.72
N LEU A 63 8.48 -0.28 -6.91
CA LEU A 63 7.82 -0.01 -8.20
C LEU A 63 7.63 1.50 -8.39
N SER A 64 7.97 1.99 -9.60
CA SER A 64 8.07 3.42 -9.94
C SER A 64 6.89 4.29 -9.49
N ARG A 65 5.66 3.78 -9.55
CA ARG A 65 4.47 4.50 -9.07
C ARG A 65 4.47 4.76 -7.56
N CYS A 66 5.11 3.86 -6.77
CA CYS A 66 5.25 4.05 -5.33
C CYS A 66 6.42 4.98 -5.01
N THR A 67 7.59 4.78 -5.61
CA THR A 67 8.75 5.64 -5.37
C THR A 67 8.43 7.08 -5.75
N GLN A 68 7.81 7.34 -6.92
CA GLN A 68 7.37 8.66 -7.31
C GLN A 68 6.37 9.29 -6.32
N THR A 69 5.41 8.51 -5.81
CA THR A 69 4.47 8.98 -4.79
C THR A 69 5.19 9.36 -3.50
N THR A 70 6.14 8.51 -3.07
CA THR A 70 6.95 8.73 -1.86
C THR A 70 7.78 9.98 -1.98
N ASP A 71 8.51 10.15 -3.09
CA ASP A 71 9.40 11.30 -3.33
C ASP A 71 8.62 12.61 -3.24
N ILE A 72 7.45 12.68 -3.90
CA ILE A 72 6.56 13.84 -3.85
C ILE A 72 6.12 14.16 -2.41
N ILE A 73 5.69 13.14 -1.64
CA ILE A 73 5.23 13.34 -0.27
C ILE A 73 6.38 13.81 0.64
N ILE A 74 7.55 13.20 0.53
CA ILE A 74 8.74 13.56 1.33
C ILE A 74 9.18 15.00 1.03
N GLU A 75 9.20 15.39 -0.25
CA GLU A 75 9.51 16.76 -0.67
C GLU A 75 8.51 17.77 -0.10
N LYS A 76 7.21 17.53 -0.27
CA LYS A 76 6.14 18.44 0.19
C LYS A 76 6.10 18.62 1.70
N THR A 77 6.38 17.56 2.46
CA THR A 77 6.39 17.59 3.93
C THR A 77 7.70 18.12 4.51
N PHE A 78 8.72 18.41 3.67
CA PHE A 78 10.08 18.75 4.11
C PHE A 78 10.66 17.75 5.11
N SER A 79 10.34 16.46 4.90
CA SER A 79 10.88 15.39 5.73
C SER A 79 12.33 15.12 5.37
N VAL A 80 13.13 14.83 6.41
CA VAL A 80 14.56 14.47 6.26
C VAL A 80 14.73 13.09 6.87
N CYS A 81 14.51 12.07 6.07
CA CYS A 81 14.67 10.66 6.46
C CYS A 81 15.10 9.84 5.25
N ASP A 82 15.72 8.70 5.51
CA ASP A 82 16.01 7.73 4.47
C ASP A 82 14.71 7.07 3.98
N VAL A 83 14.58 6.94 2.67
CA VAL A 83 13.50 6.18 2.03
C VAL A 83 14.03 4.78 1.72
N ILE A 84 13.40 3.77 2.31
CA ILE A 84 13.83 2.37 2.21
C ILE A 84 12.91 1.62 1.24
N ASP A 85 13.48 1.07 0.17
CA ASP A 85 12.80 0.20 -0.77
C ASP A 85 12.58 -1.20 -0.17
N VAL A 86 11.31 -1.61 -0.08
CA VAL A 86 10.94 -2.92 0.48
C VAL A 86 10.25 -3.78 -0.58
N ASN A 87 10.91 -4.83 -1.05
CA ASN A 87 10.36 -5.74 -2.04
C ASN A 87 9.06 -6.43 -1.58
N ARG A 88 8.93 -6.69 -0.28
CA ARG A 88 7.72 -7.27 0.33
C ARG A 88 6.49 -6.35 0.25
N LEU A 89 6.68 -5.05 -0.03
CA LEU A 89 5.61 -4.08 -0.26
C LEU A 89 5.09 -4.02 -1.70
N LYS A 90 5.62 -4.84 -2.64
CA LYS A 90 5.08 -4.92 -4.00
C LYS A 90 3.60 -5.31 -4.01
N GLU A 91 2.89 -4.96 -5.10
CA GLU A 91 1.51 -5.37 -5.31
C GLU A 91 1.39 -6.90 -5.40
N ARG A 92 0.19 -7.42 -5.25
CA ARG A 92 -0.15 -8.79 -5.60
C ARG A 92 0.21 -9.05 -7.06
N ASP A 93 1.03 -10.06 -7.32
CA ASP A 93 1.42 -10.42 -8.68
C ASP A 93 0.20 -10.93 -9.45
N CYS A 94 -0.07 -10.31 -10.60
CA CYS A 94 -1.14 -10.74 -11.48
C CYS A 94 -0.72 -11.89 -12.43
N GLY A 95 0.54 -12.31 -12.37
CA GLY A 95 1.07 -13.40 -13.21
C GLY A 95 0.78 -13.19 -14.69
N ASP A 96 0.18 -14.20 -15.34
CA ASP A 96 -0.17 -14.18 -16.77
C ASP A 96 -1.23 -13.12 -17.14
N LEU A 97 -1.89 -12.52 -16.17
CA LEU A 97 -2.88 -11.47 -16.41
C LEU A 97 -2.28 -10.06 -16.37
N SER A 98 -0.99 -9.94 -16.07
CA SER A 98 -0.31 -8.63 -16.03
C SER A 98 -0.34 -7.96 -17.41
N GLY A 99 -0.77 -6.68 -17.44
CA GLY A 99 -0.90 -5.89 -18.66
C GLY A 99 -2.18 -6.16 -19.47
N ILE A 100 -3.04 -7.09 -19.04
CA ILE A 100 -4.32 -7.38 -19.71
C ILE A 100 -5.39 -6.42 -19.15
N ASP A 101 -6.28 -5.93 -20.02
CA ASP A 101 -7.46 -5.16 -19.62
C ASP A 101 -8.35 -6.00 -18.70
N LYS A 102 -8.84 -5.40 -17.61
CA LYS A 102 -9.64 -6.11 -16.60
C LYS A 102 -10.94 -6.68 -17.17
N THR A 103 -11.55 -5.96 -18.12
CA THR A 103 -12.79 -6.40 -18.78
C THR A 103 -12.50 -7.57 -19.71
N GLU A 104 -11.40 -7.50 -20.46
CA GLU A 104 -10.94 -8.59 -21.33
C GLU A 104 -10.60 -9.85 -20.52
N ALA A 105 -9.85 -9.71 -19.41
CA ALA A 105 -9.53 -10.82 -18.51
C ALA A 105 -10.80 -11.46 -17.95
N MET A 106 -11.77 -10.65 -17.52
CA MET A 106 -13.06 -11.12 -17.01
C MET A 106 -13.85 -11.90 -18.07
N ILE A 107 -13.88 -11.42 -19.32
CA ILE A 107 -14.56 -12.11 -20.43
C ILE A 107 -13.86 -13.43 -20.75
N LYS A 108 -12.53 -13.45 -20.92
CA LYS A 108 -11.74 -14.65 -21.27
C LYS A 108 -11.82 -15.75 -20.22
N MET A 109 -11.80 -15.40 -18.96
CA MET A 109 -11.80 -16.36 -17.85
C MET A 109 -13.20 -16.75 -17.38
N GLY A 110 -14.20 -15.99 -17.76
CA GLY A 110 -15.53 -16.02 -17.19
C GLY A 110 -15.63 -15.22 -15.89
N GLU A 111 -16.66 -14.39 -15.80
CA GLU A 111 -16.87 -13.43 -14.71
C GLU A 111 -16.80 -14.09 -13.31
N ARG A 112 -17.44 -15.25 -13.15
CA ARG A 112 -17.48 -15.96 -11.86
C ARG A 112 -16.07 -16.34 -11.38
N LYS A 113 -15.23 -16.90 -12.29
CA LYS A 113 -13.86 -17.30 -11.96
C LYS A 113 -12.97 -16.08 -11.68
N PHE A 114 -13.06 -15.05 -12.50
CA PHE A 114 -12.32 -13.80 -12.31
C PHE A 114 -12.66 -13.15 -10.97
N ARG A 115 -13.97 -13.01 -10.65
CA ARG A 115 -14.40 -12.46 -9.37
C ARG A 115 -13.97 -13.30 -8.17
N ALA A 116 -13.99 -14.64 -8.29
CA ALA A 116 -13.50 -15.53 -7.25
C ALA A 116 -12.02 -15.27 -6.93
N MET A 117 -11.15 -15.17 -7.94
CA MET A 117 -9.74 -14.85 -7.73
C MET A 117 -9.53 -13.46 -7.11
N CYS A 118 -10.34 -12.46 -7.51
CA CYS A 118 -10.23 -11.11 -6.96
C CYS A 118 -10.69 -10.99 -5.50
N LYS A 119 -11.59 -11.91 -5.05
CA LYS A 119 -12.26 -11.86 -3.75
C LYS A 119 -12.00 -13.08 -2.87
N SER A 120 -10.95 -13.84 -3.13
CA SER A 120 -10.52 -14.98 -2.33
C SER A 120 -9.18 -14.70 -1.66
N PHE A 121 -8.96 -15.35 -0.52
CA PHE A 121 -7.66 -15.36 0.15
C PHE A 121 -6.68 -16.28 -0.57
N ASP A 122 -7.10 -17.48 -0.91
CA ASP A 122 -6.30 -18.64 -1.31
C ASP A 122 -6.20 -18.87 -2.82
N ILE A 123 -7.06 -18.25 -3.64
CA ILE A 123 -7.02 -18.45 -5.09
C ILE A 123 -6.01 -17.49 -5.75
N PRO A 124 -4.85 -17.99 -6.24
CA PRO A 124 -3.88 -17.16 -6.91
C PRO A 124 -4.33 -16.78 -8.34
N TYR A 125 -3.76 -15.70 -8.87
CA TYR A 125 -3.75 -15.49 -10.31
C TYR A 125 -2.91 -16.57 -11.01
N PRO A 126 -3.21 -16.93 -12.28
CA PRO A 126 -2.38 -17.89 -13.02
C PRO A 126 -0.91 -17.46 -13.05
N ASN A 127 -0.01 -18.28 -12.53
CA ASN A 127 1.42 -17.96 -12.36
C ASN A 127 1.71 -16.67 -11.56
N GLY A 128 0.77 -16.26 -10.70
CA GLY A 128 0.86 -15.09 -9.82
C GLY A 128 0.60 -15.44 -8.36
N GLU A 129 0.23 -14.43 -7.57
CA GLU A 129 0.00 -14.55 -6.13
C GLU A 129 -1.49 -14.66 -5.78
N SER A 130 -1.80 -15.35 -4.68
CA SER A 130 -3.03 -15.23 -3.89
C SER A 130 -2.93 -14.03 -2.94
N PHE A 131 -3.99 -13.72 -2.20
CA PHE A 131 -3.92 -12.72 -1.14
C PHE A 131 -3.12 -13.23 0.06
N ASP A 132 -3.20 -14.53 0.36
CA ASP A 132 -2.41 -15.20 1.40
C ASP A 132 -0.91 -15.14 1.12
N ASP A 133 -0.49 -15.31 -0.14
CA ASP A 133 0.93 -15.19 -0.52
C ASP A 133 1.46 -13.78 -0.20
N VAL A 134 0.66 -12.74 -0.54
CA VAL A 134 1.01 -11.36 -0.23
C VAL A 134 1.11 -11.14 1.28
N THR A 135 0.17 -11.67 2.05
CA THR A 135 0.15 -11.54 3.51
C THR A 135 1.36 -12.25 4.13
N THR A 136 1.62 -13.47 3.72
CA THR A 136 2.73 -14.29 4.22
C THR A 136 4.08 -13.62 3.99
N ARG A 137 4.34 -13.08 2.78
CA ARG A 137 5.63 -12.43 2.51
C ARG A 137 5.85 -11.13 3.29
N MET A 138 4.81 -10.55 3.87
CA MET A 138 4.91 -9.31 4.66
C MET A 138 5.16 -9.55 6.15
N ILE A 139 4.85 -10.73 6.68
CA ILE A 139 4.91 -11.01 8.13
C ILE A 139 6.26 -10.63 8.70
N SER A 140 7.36 -11.20 8.19
CA SER A 140 8.70 -10.95 8.74
C SER A 140 9.13 -9.48 8.66
N TRP A 141 8.76 -8.76 7.60
CA TRP A 141 9.03 -7.33 7.51
C TRP A 141 8.26 -6.53 8.56
N VAL A 142 7.00 -6.86 8.78
CA VAL A 142 6.19 -6.20 9.81
C VAL A 142 6.79 -6.42 11.19
N GLU A 143 7.17 -7.66 11.52
CA GLU A 143 7.73 -8.02 12.82
C GLU A 143 9.13 -7.42 13.07
N GLU A 144 10.00 -7.50 12.07
CA GLU A 144 11.43 -7.22 12.23
C GLU A 144 11.76 -5.76 11.96
N GLU A 145 11.03 -5.09 11.07
CA GLU A 145 11.37 -3.74 10.61
C GLU A 145 10.31 -2.70 10.98
N LEU A 146 9.01 -2.98 10.77
CA LEU A 146 7.97 -1.97 10.99
C LEU A 146 7.59 -1.81 12.47
N LEU A 147 7.26 -2.91 13.16
CA LEU A 147 6.81 -2.86 14.57
C LEU A 147 7.86 -2.32 15.55
N PRO A 148 9.18 -2.55 15.37
CA PRO A 148 10.21 -1.93 16.20
C PRO A 148 10.23 -0.40 16.14
N LEU A 149 9.61 0.23 15.14
CA LEU A 149 9.47 1.69 15.02
C LEU A 149 8.27 2.27 15.76
N ARG A 150 7.45 1.41 16.35
CA ARG A 150 6.28 1.84 17.12
C ARG A 150 6.66 2.90 18.15
N GLU A 151 5.93 4.02 18.12
CA GLU A 151 6.11 5.16 19.04
C GLU A 151 7.53 5.82 18.97
N LYS A 152 8.32 5.55 17.92
CA LYS A 152 9.64 6.18 17.74
C LYS A 152 9.62 7.38 16.79
N GLY A 153 8.50 7.61 16.11
CA GLY A 153 8.34 8.72 15.18
C GLY A 153 7.21 8.49 14.18
N HIS A 154 6.96 9.49 13.34
CA HIS A 154 6.04 9.34 12.22
C HIS A 154 6.66 8.45 11.16
N THR A 155 5.91 7.42 10.76
CA THR A 155 6.34 6.45 9.74
C THR A 155 5.42 6.52 8.52
N LEU A 156 6.00 6.70 7.33
CA LEU A 156 5.32 6.61 6.04
C LEU A 156 5.50 5.21 5.45
N VAL A 157 4.42 4.63 4.92
CA VAL A 157 4.47 3.42 4.11
C VAL A 157 3.70 3.66 2.82
N VAL A 158 4.37 3.68 1.68
CA VAL A 158 3.75 3.81 0.36
C VAL A 158 3.76 2.47 -0.35
N SER A 159 2.58 1.98 -0.71
CA SER A 159 2.44 0.66 -1.31
C SER A 159 1.19 0.59 -2.22
N HIS A 160 0.62 -0.58 -2.38
CA HIS A 160 -0.43 -0.93 -3.33
C HIS A 160 -1.69 -1.43 -2.62
N LYS A 161 -2.78 -1.59 -3.36
CA LYS A 161 -4.09 -1.93 -2.79
C LYS A 161 -4.07 -3.23 -1.99
N HIS A 162 -3.60 -4.35 -2.56
CA HIS A 162 -3.63 -5.64 -1.86
C HIS A 162 -2.54 -5.73 -0.78
N ALA A 163 -1.36 -5.20 -1.04
CA ALA A 163 -0.30 -5.15 -0.03
C ALA A 163 -0.72 -4.31 1.19
N LEU A 164 -1.35 -3.16 1.00
CA LEU A 164 -1.87 -2.36 2.12
C LEU A 164 -3.05 -3.01 2.84
N ARG A 165 -3.92 -3.75 2.12
CA ARG A 165 -4.96 -4.56 2.76
C ARG A 165 -4.36 -5.63 3.67
N SER A 166 -3.34 -6.36 3.18
CA SER A 166 -2.60 -7.34 3.98
C SER A 166 -1.94 -6.68 5.20
N LEU A 167 -1.33 -5.52 5.02
CA LEU A 167 -0.76 -4.76 6.13
C LEU A 167 -1.82 -4.35 7.16
N CYS A 168 -2.97 -3.85 6.70
CA CYS A 168 -4.08 -3.50 7.60
C CYS A 168 -4.62 -4.71 8.37
N LEU A 169 -4.65 -5.90 7.74
CA LEU A 169 -5.02 -7.14 8.40
C LEU A 169 -4.00 -7.53 9.47
N LEU A 170 -2.71 -7.58 9.12
CA LEU A 170 -1.61 -7.91 10.05
C LEU A 170 -1.55 -6.98 11.24
N LEU A 171 -1.80 -5.69 11.04
CA LEU A 171 -1.83 -4.68 12.09
C LEU A 171 -3.15 -4.65 12.89
N GLY A 172 -4.14 -5.48 12.55
CA GLY A 172 -5.44 -5.52 13.22
C GLY A 172 -6.30 -4.26 13.01
N ILE A 173 -6.04 -3.49 11.94
CA ILE A 173 -6.82 -2.31 11.53
C ILE A 173 -8.16 -2.75 10.92
N VAL A 174 -8.15 -3.87 10.22
CA VAL A 174 -9.31 -4.49 9.58
C VAL A 174 -9.29 -5.98 9.89
N ASN A 175 -10.46 -6.61 9.98
CA ASN A 175 -10.56 -8.05 10.21
C ASN A 175 -10.62 -8.85 8.89
N GLU A 176 -10.46 -10.17 8.99
CA GLU A 176 -10.45 -11.09 7.86
C GLU A 176 -11.73 -11.01 7.00
N SER A 177 -12.90 -10.89 7.63
CA SER A 177 -14.18 -10.86 6.91
C SER A 177 -14.39 -9.59 6.08
N GLU A 178 -13.64 -8.53 6.34
CA GLU A 178 -13.78 -7.21 5.74
C GLU A 178 -12.63 -6.85 4.80
N VAL A 179 -11.43 -7.43 5.00
CA VAL A 179 -10.20 -6.98 4.35
C VAL A 179 -10.26 -7.00 2.83
N LEU A 180 -10.87 -8.02 2.22
CA LEU A 180 -10.98 -8.11 0.75
C LEU A 180 -11.95 -7.08 0.15
N SER A 181 -12.85 -6.52 0.94
CA SER A 181 -13.74 -5.42 0.55
C SER A 181 -13.27 -4.04 1.03
N TYR A 182 -12.24 -3.99 1.90
CA TYR A 182 -11.72 -2.74 2.43
C TYR A 182 -11.16 -1.85 1.32
N GLU A 183 -11.77 -0.67 1.13
CA GLU A 183 -11.38 0.22 0.05
C GLU A 183 -10.20 1.12 0.47
N ILE A 184 -9.14 1.08 -0.34
CA ILE A 184 -7.95 1.94 -0.22
C ILE A 184 -7.82 2.69 -1.56
N PRO A 185 -8.47 3.86 -1.69
CA PRO A 185 -8.40 4.64 -2.92
C PRO A 185 -7.01 5.27 -3.10
N THR A 186 -6.64 5.62 -4.33
CA THR A 186 -5.51 6.51 -4.62
C THR A 186 -5.81 7.91 -4.08
N GLY A 187 -4.80 8.75 -3.88
CA GLY A 187 -4.99 10.12 -3.42
C GLY A 187 -5.51 10.27 -1.98
N LYS A 188 -5.40 9.23 -1.15
CA LYS A 188 -5.82 9.25 0.25
C LYS A 188 -4.79 8.57 1.16
N ALA A 189 -4.59 9.17 2.34
CA ALA A 189 -3.79 8.60 3.42
C ALA A 189 -4.68 7.93 4.48
N ILE A 190 -4.21 6.82 5.06
CA ILE A 190 -4.80 6.16 6.22
C ILE A 190 -3.92 6.53 7.42
N TYR A 191 -4.51 7.21 8.40
CA TYR A 191 -3.81 7.67 9.60
C TYR A 191 -4.03 6.67 10.73
N VAL A 192 -2.96 6.07 11.20
CA VAL A 192 -2.98 5.07 12.26
C VAL A 192 -2.12 5.55 13.43
N PRO A 193 -2.71 6.06 14.52
CA PRO A 193 -1.94 6.34 15.72
C PRO A 193 -1.27 5.06 16.24
N TRP A 194 0.04 5.07 16.42
CA TRP A 194 0.79 3.90 16.89
C TRP A 194 0.24 3.34 18.21
N ILE A 195 -0.26 4.21 19.08
CA ILE A 195 -0.85 3.83 20.37
C ILE A 195 -2.14 2.99 20.22
N ASN A 196 -2.84 3.12 19.09
CA ASN A 196 -4.09 2.40 18.84
C ASN A 196 -3.86 0.98 18.31
N LEU A 197 -2.66 0.67 17.84
CA LEU A 197 -2.36 -0.69 17.40
C LEU A 197 -2.28 -1.61 18.62
N LYS A 198 -3.02 -2.73 18.57
CA LYS A 198 -3.02 -3.73 19.63
C LYS A 198 -1.59 -4.25 19.87
N LYS A 199 -1.26 -4.54 21.14
CA LYS A 199 0.06 -5.14 21.49
C LYS A 199 0.21 -6.58 20.95
N ASN A 200 -0.90 -7.30 20.78
CA ASN A 200 -0.94 -8.62 20.20
C ASN A 200 -1.51 -8.49 18.77
N ILE A 201 -0.65 -8.27 17.81
CA ILE A 201 -0.97 -8.32 16.39
C ILE A 201 -1.15 -9.81 16.04
N LEU A 202 -2.17 -10.11 15.24
CA LEU A 202 -2.43 -11.46 14.74
C LEU A 202 -1.33 -11.80 13.73
N LEU A 203 -0.26 -12.41 14.20
CA LEU A 203 0.79 -13.02 13.40
C LEU A 203 0.74 -14.53 13.60
#